data_1df8a93e15de3b79fe7b240e80562b2e
#
_entry.id   1df8a93e15de3b79fe7b240e80562b2e
#
_cell.length_a   1.000
_cell.length_b   1.000
_cell.length_c   1.000
_cell.angle_alpha   90.00
_cell.angle_beta   90.00
_cell.angle_gamma   90.00
#
_symmetry.space_group_name_H-M   'P 1'
#
loop_
_entity.id
_entity.type
_entity.pdbx_description
1 polymer ?
#
loop_
_entity_poly.entity_id
_entity_poly.type
_entity_poly.pdbx_seq_one_letter_code
_entity_poly.pdbx_strand_id
1 'polypeptide(L)'
;MKIYWNGHSKNIIGNRLKELRTAQGISQKTLAARLQTEGFEFTDLTILRIEQGKRFVPDYEIVAIANYFHISTDSLLGATDIK
;
A
#
# COMPACT_ATOMS: atom_id res chain seq x y z
N MET A 1 7.40 16.91 16.53
CA MET A 1 7.93 15.64 16.01
C MET A 1 8.33 15.81 14.56
N LYS A 2 9.44 15.23 14.19
CA LYS A 2 9.89 15.22 12.81
C LYS A 2 9.37 14.01 12.09
N ILE A 3 8.95 14.21 10.84
CA ILE A 3 8.57 13.10 9.97
C ILE A 3 9.73 12.85 9.02
N TYR A 4 10.21 11.63 9.00
CA TYR A 4 11.32 11.23 8.14
C TYR A 4 10.79 10.46 6.95
N TRP A 5 11.43 10.66 5.81
CA TRP A 5 11.16 9.87 4.62
C TRP A 5 12.50 9.56 3.96
N ASN A 6 12.47 8.63 3.01
CA ASN A 6 13.72 8.07 2.48
C ASN A 6 14.40 8.94 1.41
N GLY A 7 13.94 10.16 1.19
CA GLY A 7 14.52 11.07 0.19
C GLY A 7 13.96 10.91 -1.21
N HIS A 8 13.21 9.83 -1.46
CA HIS A 8 12.66 9.53 -2.78
C HIS A 8 11.15 9.40 -2.74
N SER A 9 10.62 8.86 -1.65
CA SER A 9 9.24 8.46 -1.58
C SER A 9 8.77 8.58 -0.13
N LYS A 10 7.48 8.83 0.05
CA LYS A 10 6.87 8.92 1.37
C LYS A 10 6.39 7.56 1.88
N ASN A 11 6.63 6.51 1.13
CA ASN A 11 6.40 5.13 1.57
C ASN A 11 7.32 4.21 0.80
N ILE A 12 7.43 2.98 1.26
CA ILE A 12 8.28 1.98 0.61
C ILE A 12 7.48 0.86 -0.04
N ILE A 13 6.15 0.94 0.04
CA ILE A 13 5.28 -0.14 -0.45
C ILE A 13 4.69 0.13 -1.83
N GLY A 14 4.88 1.34 -2.38
CA GLY A 14 4.18 1.76 -3.58
C GLY A 14 4.34 0.81 -4.77
N ASN A 15 5.58 0.45 -5.09
CA ASN A 15 5.84 -0.47 -6.20
C ASN A 15 5.26 -1.86 -5.92
N ARG A 16 5.41 -2.34 -4.69
CA ARG A 16 4.89 -3.63 -4.29
C ARG A 16 3.38 -3.66 -4.38
N LEU A 17 2.72 -2.59 -3.92
CA LEU A 17 1.27 -2.48 -4.01
C LEU A 17 0.82 -2.55 -5.47
N LYS A 18 1.50 -1.83 -6.34
CA LYS A 18 1.16 -1.85 -7.76
C LYS A 18 1.34 -3.24 -8.35
N GLU A 19 2.43 -3.93 -8.01
CA GLU A 19 2.65 -5.30 -8.46
C GLU A 19 1.54 -6.23 -8.01
N LEU A 20 1.17 -6.17 -6.74
CA LEU A 20 0.11 -7.03 -6.20
C LEU A 20 -1.23 -6.74 -6.86
N ARG A 21 -1.54 -5.46 -7.05
CA ARG A 21 -2.79 -5.04 -7.68
C ARG A 21 -2.87 -5.51 -9.12
N THR A 22 -1.80 -5.27 -9.90
CA THR A 22 -1.80 -5.65 -11.31
C THR A 22 -1.77 -7.15 -11.48
N ALA A 23 -1.16 -7.89 -10.54
CA ALA A 23 -1.18 -9.35 -10.58
C ALA A 23 -2.61 -9.89 -10.41
N GLN A 24 -3.48 -9.18 -9.69
CA GLN A 24 -4.89 -9.54 -9.59
C GLN A 24 -5.72 -9.01 -10.75
N GLY A 25 -5.15 -8.20 -11.62
CA GLY A 25 -5.86 -7.64 -12.76
C GLY A 25 -6.93 -6.61 -12.38
N ILE A 26 -6.79 -5.95 -11.25
CA ILE A 26 -7.78 -4.98 -10.79
C ILE A 26 -7.26 -3.55 -10.90
N SER A 27 -8.21 -2.61 -11.08
CA SER A 27 -7.89 -1.20 -11.17
C SER A 27 -7.65 -0.60 -9.79
N GLN A 28 -7.08 0.59 -9.77
CA GLN A 28 -6.93 1.34 -8.53
C GLN A 28 -8.28 1.61 -7.87
N LYS A 29 -9.28 1.92 -8.68
CA LYS A 29 -10.64 2.16 -8.19
C LYS A 29 -11.24 0.91 -7.55
N THR A 30 -11.05 -0.24 -8.18
CA THR A 30 -11.55 -1.51 -7.65
C THR A 30 -10.88 -1.85 -6.33
N LEU A 31 -9.56 -1.69 -6.24
CA LEU A 31 -8.87 -1.95 -5.00
C LEU A 31 -9.36 -1.03 -3.89
N ALA A 32 -9.52 0.26 -4.18
CA ALA A 32 -10.02 1.21 -3.21
C ALA A 32 -11.40 0.81 -2.70
N ALA A 33 -12.30 0.42 -3.62
CA ALA A 33 -13.65 0.01 -3.23
C ALA A 33 -13.64 -1.20 -2.31
N ARG A 34 -12.77 -2.17 -2.57
CA ARG A 34 -12.66 -3.36 -1.74
C ARG A 34 -12.11 -3.06 -0.35
N LEU A 35 -11.15 -2.14 -0.27
CA LEU A 35 -10.63 -1.72 1.03
C LEU A 35 -11.65 -0.92 1.82
N GLN A 36 -12.51 -0.16 1.15
CA GLN A 36 -13.60 0.56 1.81
C GLN A 36 -14.56 -0.38 2.52
N THR A 37 -14.82 -1.55 1.97
CA THR A 37 -15.72 -2.51 2.62
C THR A 37 -15.17 -3.01 3.95
N GLU A 38 -13.89 -2.82 4.20
CA GLU A 38 -13.27 -3.19 5.48
C GLU A 38 -13.12 -2.00 6.43
N GLY A 39 -13.76 -0.88 6.10
CA GLY A 39 -13.80 0.28 6.99
C GLY A 39 -12.74 1.34 6.74
N PHE A 40 -11.96 1.22 5.68
CA PHE A 40 -10.90 2.19 5.37
C PHE A 40 -11.34 3.13 4.28
N GLU A 41 -11.05 4.43 4.47
CA GLU A 41 -11.45 5.45 3.49
C GLU A 41 -10.38 5.57 2.41
N PHE A 42 -10.45 4.69 1.43
CA PHE A 42 -9.57 4.75 0.27
C PHE A 42 -10.36 5.17 -0.96
N THR A 43 -9.74 5.98 -1.79
CA THR A 43 -10.25 6.32 -3.12
C THR A 43 -9.21 5.87 -4.14
N ASP A 44 -9.58 5.90 -5.42
CA ASP A 44 -8.64 5.61 -6.49
C ASP A 44 -7.43 6.55 -6.43
N LEU A 45 -7.66 7.81 -6.08
CA LEU A 45 -6.57 8.78 -5.95
C LEU A 45 -5.64 8.42 -4.79
N THR A 46 -6.20 7.92 -3.68
CA THR A 46 -5.39 7.46 -2.55
C THR A 46 -4.45 6.35 -3.00
N ILE A 47 -4.97 5.35 -3.71
CA ILE A 47 -4.16 4.24 -4.22
C ILE A 47 -3.09 4.74 -5.18
N LEU A 48 -3.47 5.63 -6.11
CA LEU A 48 -2.52 6.20 -7.05
C LEU A 48 -1.36 6.88 -6.33
N ARG A 49 -1.66 7.69 -5.33
CA ARG A 49 -0.63 8.43 -4.58
C ARG A 49 0.29 7.51 -3.80
N ILE A 50 -0.26 6.41 -3.25
CA ILE A 50 0.58 5.42 -2.57
C ILE A 50 1.53 4.78 -3.59
N GLU A 51 1.00 4.37 -4.75
CA GLU A 51 1.82 3.72 -5.79
C GLU A 51 2.89 4.65 -6.33
N GLN A 52 2.63 5.95 -6.34
CA GLN A 52 3.61 6.94 -6.79
C GLN A 52 4.60 7.36 -5.69
N GLY A 53 4.42 6.87 -4.48
CA GLY A 53 5.27 7.25 -3.36
C GLY A 53 5.02 8.65 -2.83
N LYS A 54 3.86 9.22 -3.12
CA LYS A 54 3.54 10.61 -2.75
C LYS A 54 2.72 10.74 -1.47
N ARG A 55 2.39 9.62 -0.84
CA ARG A 55 1.54 9.60 0.35
C ARG A 55 2.16 8.72 1.41
N PHE A 56 2.22 9.23 2.64
CA PHE A 56 2.56 8.39 3.79
C PHE A 56 1.45 7.38 4.04
N VAL A 57 1.83 6.19 4.50
CA VAL A 57 0.88 5.11 4.76
C VAL A 57 1.00 4.75 6.23
N PRO A 58 -0.03 5.06 7.04
CA PRO A 58 0.03 4.71 8.46
C PRO A 58 0.02 3.19 8.66
N ASP A 59 0.47 2.79 9.84
CA ASP A 59 0.66 1.37 10.14
C ASP A 59 -0.62 0.54 10.01
N TYR A 60 -1.76 1.08 10.43
CA TYR A 60 -3.01 0.34 10.31
C TYR A 60 -3.43 0.13 8.85
N GLU A 61 -3.05 1.05 7.96
CA GLU A 61 -3.29 0.85 6.52
C GLU A 61 -2.36 -0.21 5.94
N ILE A 62 -1.12 -0.27 6.42
CA ILE A 62 -0.17 -1.33 6.03
C ILE A 62 -0.77 -2.69 6.36
N VAL A 63 -1.29 -2.85 7.57
CA VAL A 63 -1.92 -4.11 7.99
C VAL A 63 -3.14 -4.43 7.12
N ALA A 64 -3.97 -3.44 6.84
CA ALA A 64 -5.17 -3.64 6.01
C ALA A 64 -4.81 -4.11 4.60
N ILE A 65 -3.82 -3.48 3.99
CA ILE A 65 -3.38 -3.85 2.64
C ILE A 65 -2.80 -5.27 2.64
N ALA A 66 -1.95 -5.57 3.60
CA ALA A 66 -1.35 -6.91 3.70
C ALA A 66 -2.43 -7.98 3.87
N ASN A 67 -3.42 -7.71 4.74
CA ASN A 67 -4.53 -8.65 4.96
C ASN A 67 -5.35 -8.85 3.70
N TYR A 68 -5.61 -7.79 2.96
CA TYR A 68 -6.39 -7.90 1.72
C TYR A 68 -5.69 -8.83 0.72
N PHE A 69 -4.38 -8.71 0.60
CA PHE A 69 -3.62 -9.53 -0.34
C PHE A 69 -3.19 -10.87 0.26
N HIS A 70 -3.55 -11.16 1.50
CA HIS A 70 -3.20 -12.41 2.20
C HIS A 70 -1.69 -12.63 2.26
N ILE A 71 -0.96 -11.57 2.54
CA ILE A 71 0.49 -11.63 2.72
C ILE A 71 0.84 -11.04 4.09
N SER A 72 2.03 -11.33 4.57
CA SER A 72 2.49 -10.71 5.82
C SER A 72 2.84 -9.25 5.60
N THR A 73 2.82 -8.47 6.68
CA THR A 73 3.30 -7.09 6.61
C THR A 73 4.77 -7.02 6.23
N ASP A 74 5.56 -7.99 6.68
CA ASP A 74 6.98 -8.07 6.30
C ASP A 74 7.13 -8.24 4.79
N SER A 75 6.31 -9.08 4.19
CA SER A 75 6.34 -9.27 2.74
C SER A 75 5.96 -8.00 2.00
N LEU A 76 4.92 -7.31 2.47
CA LEU A 76 4.49 -6.05 1.86
C LEU A 76 5.58 -4.99 1.97
N LEU A 77 6.24 -4.92 3.11
CA LEU A 77 7.29 -3.94 3.37
C LEU A 77 8.63 -4.33 2.76
N GLY A 78 8.75 -5.55 2.27
CA GLY A 78 10.01 -6.03 1.71
C GLY A 78 11.02 -6.51 2.74
N ALA A 79 10.61 -6.64 4.01
CA ALA A 79 11.53 -6.99 5.08
C ALA A 79 11.97 -8.46 5.03
N THR A 80 11.07 -9.33 4.53
CA THR A 80 11.38 -10.77 4.45
C THR A 80 12.31 -11.13 3.31
N ASP A 81 12.50 -10.22 2.35
CA ASP A 81 13.36 -10.47 1.20
C ASP A 81 14.81 -10.19 1.51
N ILE A 82 15.10 -9.70 2.69
CA ILE A 82 16.46 -9.37 3.10
C ILE A 82 17.18 -10.67 3.43
N LYS A 83 18.27 -10.87 2.77
CA LYS A 83 19.09 -12.05 2.97
C LYS A 83 20.30 -11.78 3.81
#